data_63337bf14dd574e0ca9955619ec756f3
#
_entry.id   63337bf14dd574e0ca9955619ec756f3
#
_cell.length_a   1.000
_cell.length_b   1.000
_cell.length_c   1.000
_cell.angle_alpha   90.00
_cell.angle_beta   90.00
_cell.angle_gamma   90.00
#
_symmetry.space_group_name_H-M   'P 1'
#
loop_
_entity.id
_entity.type
_entity.pdbx_description
1 polymer ?
#
loop_
_entity_poly.entity_id
_entity_poly.type
_entity_poly.pdbx_seq_one_letter_code
_entity_poly.pdbx_strand_id
1 'polypeptide(L)'
;MKEGNIINDGYNEEVDKLRRAKSDGKDWLAKLENDEREKTGIKNLKIKYNKVFGYYLEVTNSYRDLVPDYFTRKQTLANAERYITPELKELEDTILGAEDKLYALEYELYCTIRDTIAAEVKRIQTTAKAIASLD
;
A
#
# COMPACT_ATOMS: atom_id res chain seq x y z
N MET A 1 -4.41 9.87 -16.35
CA MET A 1 -5.82 10.30 -16.36
C MET A 1 -6.16 11.10 -15.11
N LYS A 2 -7.15 11.94 -15.21
CA LYS A 2 -7.49 12.87 -14.13
C LYS A 2 -8.62 12.37 -13.23
N GLU A 3 -8.55 11.13 -12.86
CA GLU A 3 -9.53 10.52 -11.96
C GLU A 3 -9.62 11.25 -10.63
N GLY A 4 -8.49 11.74 -10.12
CA GLY A 4 -8.47 12.54 -8.91
C GLY A 4 -9.25 13.83 -9.00
N ASN A 5 -9.53 14.33 -10.22
CA ASN A 5 -10.34 15.52 -10.44
C ASN A 5 -11.84 15.21 -10.49
N ILE A 6 -12.19 13.99 -10.88
CA ILE A 6 -13.58 13.52 -10.88
C ILE A 6 -14.02 13.23 -9.45
N ILE A 7 -13.09 12.74 -8.67
CA ILE A 7 -13.30 12.37 -7.28
C ILE A 7 -12.93 13.58 -6.43
N ASN A 8 -13.90 14.35 -6.02
CA ASN A 8 -13.65 15.56 -5.22
C ASN A 8 -13.49 15.24 -3.73
N ASP A 9 -13.01 16.19 -2.98
CA ASP A 9 -12.57 16.04 -1.61
C ASP A 9 -13.66 15.49 -0.66
N GLY A 10 -14.89 15.95 -0.80
CA GLY A 10 -15.97 15.52 0.09
C GLY A 10 -16.32 14.06 -0.05
N TYR A 11 -16.21 13.53 -1.26
CA TYR A 11 -16.52 12.13 -1.56
C TYR A 11 -15.37 11.21 -1.19
N ASN A 12 -14.14 11.72 -1.16
CA ASN A 12 -12.93 10.92 -1.07
C ASN A 12 -12.12 11.13 0.20
N GLU A 13 -12.76 11.56 1.24
CA GLU A 13 -12.08 11.74 2.51
C GLU A 13 -11.39 10.44 2.95
N GLU A 14 -12.06 9.32 2.78
CA GLU A 14 -11.50 8.01 3.10
C GLU A 14 -10.37 7.62 2.15
N VAL A 15 -10.51 7.88 0.85
CA VAL A 15 -9.47 7.63 -0.15
C VAL A 15 -8.22 8.46 0.18
N ASP A 16 -8.39 9.73 0.49
CA ASP A 16 -7.26 10.61 0.83
C ASP A 16 -6.55 10.14 2.08
N LYS A 17 -7.30 9.69 3.07
CA LYS A 17 -6.75 9.13 4.31
C LYS A 17 -5.90 7.90 4.04
N LEU A 18 -6.38 7.00 3.19
CA LEU A 18 -5.66 5.77 2.82
C LEU A 18 -4.41 6.07 1.99
N ARG A 19 -4.50 7.04 1.08
CA ARG A 19 -3.33 7.49 0.29
C ARG A 19 -2.26 8.08 1.19
N ARG A 20 -2.63 8.85 2.19
CA ARG A 20 -1.68 9.38 3.18
C ARG A 20 -1.04 8.26 3.97
N ALA A 21 -1.80 7.27 4.41
CA ALA A 21 -1.26 6.12 5.13
C ALA A 21 -0.25 5.35 4.28
N LYS A 22 -0.51 5.19 2.99
CA LYS A 22 0.41 4.54 2.05
C LYS A 22 1.70 5.35 1.89
N SER A 23 1.60 6.67 1.74
CA SER A 23 2.75 7.57 1.61
C SER A 23 3.55 7.60 2.89
N ASP A 24 2.88 7.76 4.03
CA ASP A 24 3.52 7.83 5.34
C ASP A 24 4.18 6.51 5.73
N GLY A 25 3.68 5.40 5.19
CA GLY A 25 4.24 4.07 5.46
C GLY A 25 5.71 3.96 5.11
N LYS A 26 6.15 4.61 4.04
CA LYS A 26 7.56 4.64 3.66
C LYS A 26 8.40 5.39 4.69
N ASP A 27 7.87 6.47 5.23
CA ASP A 27 8.54 7.25 6.25
C ASP A 27 8.60 6.47 7.56
N TRP A 28 7.56 5.75 7.91
CA TRP A 28 7.54 4.90 9.09
C TRP A 28 8.55 3.76 8.99
N LEU A 29 8.70 3.15 7.81
CA LEU A 29 9.70 2.12 7.57
C LEU A 29 11.12 2.67 7.69
N ALA A 30 11.37 3.86 7.12
CA ALA A 30 12.68 4.52 7.24
C ALA A 30 13.01 4.86 8.69
N LYS A 31 12.03 5.31 9.43
CA LYS A 31 12.19 5.61 10.87
C LYS A 31 12.50 4.35 11.67
N LEU A 32 11.75 3.29 11.43
CA LEU A 32 11.97 2.00 12.10
C LEU A 32 13.37 1.47 11.80
N GLU A 33 13.81 1.57 10.55
CA GLU A 33 15.17 1.16 10.15
C GLU A 33 16.25 1.94 10.91
N ASN A 34 16.10 3.26 11.00
CA ASN A 34 17.05 4.10 11.73
C ASN A 34 17.03 3.81 13.23
N ASP A 35 15.84 3.65 13.81
CA ASP A 35 15.69 3.33 15.24
C ASP A 35 16.35 1.99 15.57
N GLU A 36 16.17 0.99 14.73
CA GLU A 36 16.79 -0.32 14.94
C GLU A 36 18.30 -0.28 14.75
N ARG A 37 18.80 0.50 13.81
CA ARG A 37 20.24 0.70 13.65
C ARG A 37 20.86 1.29 14.91
N GLU A 38 20.21 2.28 15.49
CA GLU A 38 20.69 2.93 16.71
C GLU A 38 20.63 1.99 17.92
N LYS A 39 19.52 1.25 18.06
CA LYS A 39 19.35 0.31 19.18
C LYS A 39 20.33 -0.83 19.15
N THR A 40 20.59 -1.37 17.97
CA THR A 40 21.40 -2.58 17.82
C THR A 40 22.87 -2.31 17.53
N GLY A 41 23.21 -1.14 17.02
CA GLY A 41 24.55 -0.84 16.53
C GLY A 41 24.86 -1.46 15.18
N ILE A 42 23.89 -2.08 14.53
CA ILE A 42 24.05 -2.69 13.21
C ILE A 42 23.95 -1.60 12.14
N LYS A 43 25.08 -1.12 11.67
CA LYS A 43 25.16 0.03 10.78
C LYS A 43 24.59 -0.21 9.39
N ASN A 44 24.62 -1.43 8.91
CA ASN A 44 24.15 -1.79 7.56
C ASN A 44 22.79 -2.49 7.56
N LEU A 45 22.09 -2.46 8.67
CA LEU A 45 20.74 -3.00 8.75
C LEU A 45 19.82 -2.27 7.78
N LYS A 46 19.06 -3.03 6.99
CA LYS A 46 18.14 -2.49 5.99
C LYS A 46 16.80 -3.20 6.05
N ILE A 47 15.73 -2.44 5.84
CA ILE A 47 14.40 -2.99 5.66
C ILE A 47 14.14 -3.11 4.16
N LYS A 48 13.79 -4.32 3.72
CA LYS A 48 13.48 -4.63 2.32
C LYS A 48 12.16 -5.37 2.24
N TYR A 49 11.62 -5.51 1.06
CA TYR A 49 10.37 -6.20 0.81
C TYR A 49 10.57 -7.41 -0.09
N ASN A 50 9.91 -8.51 0.28
CA ASN A 50 9.90 -9.75 -0.50
C ASN A 50 8.43 -10.13 -0.74
N LYS A 51 8.10 -10.52 -1.96
CA LYS A 51 6.72 -10.87 -2.33
C LYS A 51 6.19 -12.09 -1.60
N VAL A 52 7.07 -12.97 -1.14
CA VAL A 52 6.69 -14.23 -0.50
C VAL A 52 6.34 -14.02 0.97
N PHE A 53 7.19 -13.29 1.72
CA PHE A 53 6.99 -13.14 3.15
C PHE A 53 6.95 -11.70 3.66
N GLY A 54 6.90 -10.72 2.75
CA GLY A 54 6.69 -9.31 3.10
C GLY A 54 7.96 -8.55 3.47
N TYR A 55 7.82 -7.58 4.34
CA TYR A 55 8.96 -6.78 4.81
C TYR A 55 9.85 -7.56 5.75
N TYR A 56 11.15 -7.33 5.65
CA TYR A 56 12.13 -7.98 6.50
C TYR A 56 13.32 -7.07 6.77
N LEU A 57 14.06 -7.38 7.83
CA LEU A 57 15.30 -6.72 8.19
C LEU A 57 16.46 -7.59 7.72
N GLU A 58 17.33 -7.03 6.90
CA GLU A 58 18.51 -7.75 6.42
C GLU A 58 19.73 -7.33 7.20
N VAL A 59 20.45 -8.32 7.74
CA VAL A 59 21.66 -8.11 8.54
C VAL A 59 22.78 -8.95 7.93
N THR A 60 23.89 -8.33 7.59
CA THR A 60 25.05 -9.07 7.09
C THR A 60 25.69 -9.91 8.18
N ASN A 61 26.33 -10.99 7.81
CA ASN A 61 26.93 -11.93 8.77
C ASN A 61 27.95 -11.28 9.71
N SER A 62 28.62 -10.21 9.29
CA SER A 62 29.57 -9.48 10.12
C SER A 62 28.94 -8.84 11.35
N TYR A 63 27.63 -8.61 11.33
CA TYR A 63 26.88 -8.01 12.44
C TYR A 63 25.98 -8.99 13.16
N ARG A 64 26.06 -10.27 12.87
CA ARG A 64 25.17 -11.29 13.43
C ARG A 64 25.16 -11.30 14.97
N ASP A 65 26.29 -11.05 15.61
CA ASP A 65 26.41 -11.06 17.07
C ASP A 65 25.66 -9.90 17.73
N LEU A 66 25.29 -8.88 16.98
CA LEU A 66 24.56 -7.71 17.49
C LEU A 66 23.04 -7.86 17.37
N VAL A 67 22.57 -8.96 16.78
CA VAL A 67 21.13 -9.18 16.58
C VAL A 67 20.43 -9.45 17.92
N PRO A 68 19.42 -8.64 18.27
CA PRO A 68 18.69 -8.85 19.52
C PRO A 68 17.79 -10.09 19.49
N ASP A 69 17.38 -10.54 20.68
CA ASP A 69 16.53 -11.72 20.81
C ASP A 69 15.14 -11.55 20.20
N TYR A 70 14.63 -10.33 20.10
CA TYR A 70 13.33 -10.08 19.51
C TYR A 70 13.31 -10.13 17.98
N PHE A 71 14.48 -10.26 17.33
CA PHE A 71 14.56 -10.53 15.91
C PHE A 71 14.30 -12.02 15.67
N THR A 72 13.32 -12.34 14.86
CA THR A 72 13.00 -13.71 14.47
C THR A 72 13.60 -13.98 13.10
N ARG A 73 14.53 -14.94 13.02
CA ARG A 73 15.14 -15.30 11.73
C ARG A 73 14.10 -15.91 10.80
N LYS A 74 14.04 -15.39 9.58
CA LYS A 74 13.10 -15.85 8.56
C LYS A 74 13.81 -16.63 7.45
N GLN A 75 15.02 -16.20 7.09
CA GLN A 75 15.79 -16.82 6.01
C GLN A 75 17.28 -16.57 6.23
N THR A 76 18.07 -17.58 5.92
CA THR A 76 19.55 -17.48 5.93
C THR A 76 20.04 -17.45 4.49
N LEU A 77 20.87 -16.44 4.18
CA LEU A 77 21.54 -16.30 2.89
C LEU A 77 23.03 -16.54 3.06
N ALA A 78 23.76 -16.59 1.94
CA ALA A 78 25.21 -16.81 1.98
C ALA A 78 25.95 -15.73 2.78
N ASN A 79 25.57 -14.46 2.62
CA ASN A 79 26.28 -13.32 3.21
C ASN A 79 25.47 -12.57 4.27
N ALA A 80 24.23 -12.95 4.50
CA ALA A 80 23.33 -12.21 5.37
C ALA A 80 22.22 -13.11 5.90
N GLU A 81 21.52 -12.61 6.91
CA GLU A 81 20.32 -13.24 7.41
C GLU A 81 19.17 -12.25 7.36
N ARG A 82 17.96 -12.75 7.17
CA ARG A 82 16.74 -11.99 7.10
C ARG A 82 15.89 -12.27 8.33
N TYR A 83 15.42 -11.18 8.95
CA TYR A 83 14.67 -11.25 10.21
C TYR A 83 13.35 -10.50 10.09
N ILE A 84 12.43 -10.87 10.96
CA ILE A 84 11.21 -10.11 11.19
C ILE A 84 11.13 -9.73 12.67
N THR A 85 10.42 -8.66 12.97
CA THR A 85 10.13 -8.25 14.33
C THR A 85 8.64 -8.00 14.47
N PRO A 86 8.07 -8.10 15.69
CA PRO A 86 6.65 -7.80 15.88
C PRO A 86 6.28 -6.39 15.41
N GLU A 87 7.12 -5.41 15.68
CA GLU A 87 6.89 -4.02 15.27
C GLU A 87 6.86 -3.86 13.74
N LEU A 88 7.81 -4.50 13.05
CA LEU A 88 7.84 -4.49 11.58
C LEU A 88 6.60 -5.17 11.00
N LYS A 89 6.15 -6.26 11.62
CA LYS A 89 4.98 -7.00 11.17
C LYS A 89 3.70 -6.18 11.33
N GLU A 90 3.55 -5.47 12.44
CA GLU A 90 2.43 -4.57 12.65
C GLU A 90 2.41 -3.45 11.62
N LEU A 91 3.58 -2.86 11.35
CA LEU A 91 3.72 -1.80 10.36
C LEU A 91 3.38 -2.32 8.96
N GLU A 92 3.86 -3.51 8.62
CA GLU A 92 3.51 -4.19 7.36
C GLU A 92 2.01 -4.36 7.20
N ASP A 93 1.33 -4.87 8.23
CA ASP A 93 -0.10 -5.08 8.20
C ASP A 93 -0.85 -3.75 7.98
N THR A 94 -0.40 -2.68 8.58
CA THR A 94 -0.97 -1.35 8.40
C THR A 94 -0.78 -0.84 6.97
N ILE A 95 0.42 -0.96 6.43
CA ILE A 95 0.75 -0.49 5.07
C ILE A 95 0.02 -1.29 4.01
N LEU A 96 0.12 -2.62 4.07
CA LEU A 96 -0.50 -3.49 3.07
C LEU A 96 -2.02 -3.45 3.18
N GLY A 97 -2.56 -3.37 4.40
CA GLY A 97 -3.99 -3.20 4.61
C GLY A 97 -4.52 -1.90 4.01
N ALA A 98 -3.78 -0.81 4.14
CA ALA A 98 -4.15 0.47 3.54
C ALA A 98 -4.09 0.40 2.01
N GLU A 99 -3.10 -0.27 1.44
CA GLU A 99 -3.00 -0.46 -0.01
C GLU A 99 -4.18 -1.27 -0.55
N ASP A 100 -4.53 -2.37 0.11
CA ASP A 100 -5.64 -3.21 -0.30
C ASP A 100 -6.98 -2.47 -0.22
N LYS A 101 -7.20 -1.73 0.86
CA LYS A 101 -8.41 -0.94 1.02
C LYS A 101 -8.49 0.19 -0.01
N LEU A 102 -7.39 0.84 -0.28
CA LEU A 102 -7.33 1.90 -1.28
C LEU A 102 -7.65 1.36 -2.67
N TYR A 103 -7.04 0.22 -3.03
CA TYR A 103 -7.30 -0.43 -4.31
C TYR A 103 -8.77 -0.81 -4.46
N ALA A 104 -9.35 -1.45 -3.45
CA ALA A 104 -10.74 -1.86 -3.46
C ALA A 104 -11.68 -0.66 -3.57
N LEU A 105 -11.40 0.41 -2.84
CA LEU A 105 -12.22 1.62 -2.85
C LEU A 105 -12.13 2.36 -4.19
N GLU A 106 -10.94 2.47 -4.77
CA GLU A 106 -10.74 3.06 -6.08
C GLU A 106 -11.45 2.25 -7.17
N TYR A 107 -11.41 0.94 -7.09
CA TYR A 107 -12.13 0.06 -8.02
C TYR A 107 -13.64 0.25 -7.89
N GLU A 108 -14.16 0.30 -6.67
CA GLU A 108 -15.57 0.54 -6.41
C GLU A 108 -16.03 1.88 -7.00
N LEU A 109 -15.26 2.93 -6.81
CA LEU A 109 -15.52 4.24 -7.40
C LEU A 109 -15.51 4.20 -8.92
N TYR A 110 -14.55 3.52 -9.49
CA TYR A 110 -14.47 3.33 -10.94
C TYR A 110 -15.71 2.64 -11.48
N CYS A 111 -16.17 1.57 -10.85
CA CYS A 111 -17.38 0.86 -11.25
C CYS A 111 -18.62 1.74 -11.15
N THR A 112 -18.75 2.54 -10.10
CA THR A 112 -19.86 3.47 -9.93
C THR A 112 -19.90 4.50 -11.05
N ILE A 113 -18.77 5.11 -11.38
CA ILE A 113 -18.64 6.07 -12.47
C ILE A 113 -19.00 5.43 -13.80
N ARG A 114 -18.47 4.26 -14.07
CA ARG A 114 -18.75 3.50 -15.31
C ARG A 114 -20.24 3.21 -15.46
N ASP A 115 -20.90 2.75 -14.41
CA ASP A 115 -22.31 2.41 -14.44
C ASP A 115 -23.19 3.65 -14.63
N THR A 116 -22.81 4.78 -14.05
CA THR A 116 -23.49 6.06 -14.25
C THR A 116 -23.40 6.51 -15.70
N ILE A 117 -22.22 6.44 -16.31
CA ILE A 117 -22.01 6.80 -17.71
C ILE A 117 -22.82 5.88 -18.63
N ALA A 118 -22.82 4.59 -18.38
CA ALA A 118 -23.56 3.62 -19.18
C ALA A 118 -25.07 3.90 -19.12
N ALA A 119 -25.61 4.25 -17.97
CA ALA A 119 -27.01 4.60 -17.80
C ALA A 119 -27.38 5.86 -18.59
N GLU A 120 -26.53 6.87 -18.57
CA GLU A 120 -26.73 8.10 -19.33
C GLU A 120 -26.70 7.88 -20.84
N VAL A 121 -25.74 7.09 -21.32
CA VAL A 121 -25.66 6.75 -22.76
C VAL A 121 -26.94 6.04 -23.20
N LYS A 122 -27.41 5.07 -22.44
CA LYS A 122 -28.64 4.36 -22.75
C LYS A 122 -29.83 5.28 -22.81
N ARG A 123 -29.97 6.23 -21.91
CA ARG A 123 -31.06 7.21 -21.87
C ARG A 123 -31.02 8.12 -23.09
N ILE A 124 -29.85 8.58 -23.49
CA ILE A 124 -29.66 9.41 -24.68
C ILE A 124 -30.07 8.66 -25.94
N GLN A 125 -29.67 7.41 -26.09
CA GLN A 125 -30.04 6.56 -27.21
C GLN A 125 -31.55 6.37 -27.31
N THR A 126 -32.21 6.13 -26.19
CA THR A 126 -33.68 5.98 -26.15
C THR A 126 -34.38 7.25 -26.58
N THR A 127 -33.93 8.42 -26.14
CA THR A 127 -34.49 9.72 -26.52
C THR A 127 -34.32 9.96 -28.03
N ALA A 128 -33.15 9.72 -28.57
CA ALA A 128 -32.90 9.90 -30.01
C ALA A 128 -33.76 8.96 -30.85
N LYS A 129 -33.98 7.73 -30.42
CA LYS A 129 -34.80 6.77 -31.11
C LYS A 129 -36.29 7.18 -31.07
N ALA A 130 -36.77 7.70 -29.95
CA ALA A 130 -38.14 8.21 -29.85
C ALA A 130 -38.38 9.40 -30.77
N ILE A 131 -37.44 10.32 -30.88
CA ILE A 131 -37.52 11.48 -31.80
C ILE A 131 -37.57 11.01 -33.24
N ALA A 132 -36.72 10.07 -33.63
CA ALA A 132 -36.70 9.51 -34.98
C ALA A 132 -38.02 8.83 -35.34
N SER A 133 -38.72 8.23 -34.38
CA SER A 133 -40.00 7.57 -34.57
C SER A 133 -41.13 8.55 -34.81
N LEU A 134 -41.01 9.81 -34.41
CA LEU A 134 -42.02 10.85 -34.62
C LEU A 134 -41.95 11.48 -36.01
N ASP A 135 -40.84 11.35 -36.70
CA ASP A 135 -40.67 11.84 -38.06
C ASP A 135 -41.30 10.90 -39.07
#